data_5b8749c05c8577587f8abe6fcbfabc86
#
_entry.id   5b8749c05c8577587f8abe6fcbfabc86
#
_cell.length_a   1.000
_cell.length_b   1.000
_cell.length_c   1.000
_cell.angle_alpha   90.00
_cell.angle_beta   90.00
_cell.angle_gamma   90.00
#
_symmetry.space_group_name_H-M   'P 1'
#
loop_
_entity.id
_entity.type
_entity.pdbx_description
1 polymer ?
#
loop_
_entity_poly.entity_id
_entity_poly.type
_entity_poly.pdbx_seq_one_letter_code
_entity_poly.pdbx_strand_id
1 'polypeptide(L)'
;MGAIGQPDGDGFITYTDGTQVTDSLLGFKYFLQERHAGQQNGNTILPQTSLRPDLKQQKTVAKTSMVNIKSNQNSLPITFGASSQVLNLTHNTLDPLSYQSQIFQSLAGRNINQSLFQVQNFNHVTFGNVQSAVQITGTTFKKRNLMTPASIELEFTPTTNNSYYLTLGANVKNNATITINGKALTQYDTYRNTVTVNVANHAKGKTIKIIFSLKNSTLWMQNVSLYMLNQKAFNASLKTLKQSPLKVTSYGSNRIKGTINLKHGQDLLMTTIPYDKGWHVKVDGKTVTPKKALGTFMAIPMSTGKHKVSMYYIPPYLILGTAITLISLGASLWWIRSGTRRRQ
;
A
#
# COMPACT_ATOMS: atom_id res chain seq x y z
N MET A 1 -4.28 -1.85 -5.14
CA MET A 1 -3.84 -2.22 -3.76
C MET A 1 -3.43 -3.68 -3.68
N GLY A 2 -4.17 -4.63 -4.24
CA GLY A 2 -3.82 -6.06 -4.21
C GLY A 2 -2.41 -6.38 -4.70
N ALA A 3 -1.96 -5.75 -5.79
CA ALA A 3 -0.61 -5.94 -6.31
C ALA A 3 0.52 -5.64 -5.31
N ILE A 4 0.25 -4.85 -4.27
CA ILE A 4 1.20 -4.51 -3.21
C ILE A 4 0.87 -5.20 -1.88
N GLY A 5 0.16 -6.32 -1.90
CA GLY A 5 -0.06 -7.18 -0.75
C GLY A 5 -1.20 -6.78 0.18
N GLN A 6 -2.19 -6.03 -0.33
CA GLN A 6 -3.39 -5.70 0.42
C GLN A 6 -4.56 -6.60 0.03
N PRO A 7 -5.47 -6.91 0.95
CA PRO A 7 -6.67 -7.69 0.64
C PRO A 7 -7.52 -6.98 -0.42
N ASP A 8 -8.29 -7.74 -1.17
CA ASP A 8 -9.33 -7.23 -2.05
C ASP A 8 -10.65 -7.12 -1.26
N GLY A 9 -11.39 -6.06 -1.50
CA GLY A 9 -12.70 -5.83 -0.89
C GLY A 9 -13.72 -5.45 -1.97
N ASP A 10 -14.97 -5.80 -1.75
CA ASP A 10 -16.07 -5.40 -2.63
C ASP A 10 -16.52 -3.99 -2.28
N GLY A 11 -16.28 -3.04 -3.20
CA GLY A 11 -16.74 -1.67 -3.06
C GLY A 11 -15.93 -0.77 -2.10
N PHE A 12 -14.88 -1.28 -1.46
CA PHE A 12 -14.00 -0.49 -0.59
C PHE A 12 -12.54 -0.92 -0.71
N ILE A 13 -11.65 -0.02 -0.34
CA ILE A 13 -10.20 -0.27 -0.31
C ILE A 13 -9.76 -0.35 1.14
N THR A 14 -9.14 -1.46 1.52
CA THR A 14 -8.50 -1.62 2.81
C THR A 14 -6.99 -1.49 2.70
N TYR A 15 -6.38 -0.90 3.72
CA TYR A 15 -4.94 -0.92 3.93
C TYR A 15 -4.69 -1.35 5.37
N THR A 16 -4.42 -2.62 5.57
CA THR A 16 -4.31 -3.22 6.92
C THR A 16 -2.85 -3.41 7.34
N ASP A 17 -2.17 -4.38 6.79
CA ASP A 17 -0.80 -4.71 7.17
C ASP A 17 0.20 -4.28 6.08
N GLY A 18 0.49 -2.99 6.04
CA GLY A 18 1.49 -2.45 5.13
C GLY A 18 2.91 -2.89 5.51
N THR A 19 3.82 -2.80 4.55
CA THR A 19 5.25 -2.90 4.79
C THR A 19 5.85 -1.52 5.00
N GLN A 20 7.07 -1.43 5.54
CA GLN A 20 7.79 -0.15 5.60
C GLN A 20 7.93 0.50 4.21
N VAL A 21 8.02 -0.31 3.14
CA VAL A 21 8.13 0.16 1.75
C VAL A 21 6.82 0.82 1.30
N THR A 22 5.67 0.14 1.48
CA THR A 22 4.37 0.69 1.08
C THR A 22 3.92 1.86 1.94
N ASP A 23 4.18 1.83 3.25
CA ASP A 23 3.90 2.95 4.15
C ASP A 23 4.66 4.22 3.73
N SER A 24 5.93 4.03 3.31
CA SER A 24 6.75 5.14 2.84
C SER A 24 6.25 5.68 1.50
N LEU A 25 5.97 4.79 0.55
CA LEU A 25 5.51 5.14 -0.80
C LEU A 25 4.18 5.90 -0.76
N LEU A 26 3.22 5.42 0.03
CA LEU A 26 1.88 6.02 0.15
C LEU A 26 1.85 7.25 1.07
N GLY A 27 2.99 7.61 1.66
CA GLY A 27 3.12 8.82 2.47
C GLY A 27 2.45 8.76 3.83
N PHE A 28 2.25 7.56 4.40
CA PHE A 28 1.73 7.42 5.77
C PHE A 28 2.69 8.03 6.76
N LYS A 29 2.33 9.21 7.26
CA LYS A 29 3.17 9.99 8.17
C LYS A 29 2.93 9.63 9.64
N TYR A 30 1.71 9.24 9.97
CA TYR A 30 1.30 8.88 11.32
C TYR A 30 0.53 7.58 11.34
N PHE A 31 0.72 6.79 12.40
CA PHE A 31 -0.07 5.61 12.72
C PHE A 31 -0.82 5.86 14.04
N LEU A 32 -2.11 5.58 14.04
CA LEU A 32 -2.94 5.60 15.22
C LEU A 32 -3.00 4.16 15.77
N GLN A 33 -2.40 3.93 16.92
CA GLN A 33 -2.40 2.63 17.58
C GLN A 33 -3.31 2.69 18.81
N GLU A 34 -4.38 1.91 18.83
CA GLU A 34 -5.26 1.81 19.98
C GLU A 34 -4.52 1.36 21.23
N ARG A 35 -4.91 1.91 22.37
CA ARG A 35 -4.33 1.58 23.67
C ARG A 35 -5.08 0.46 24.39
N HIS A 36 -6.35 0.29 24.10
CA HIS A 36 -7.25 -0.67 24.73
C HIS A 36 -7.97 -1.49 23.65
N ALA A 37 -7.26 -2.46 23.05
CA ALA A 37 -7.90 -3.42 22.17
C ALA A 37 -8.77 -4.35 23.01
N GLY A 38 -10.09 -4.34 22.82
CA GLY A 38 -11.00 -5.36 23.35
C GLY A 38 -11.99 -4.92 24.42
N GLN A 39 -12.03 -3.66 24.85
CA GLN A 39 -13.09 -3.17 25.76
C GLN A 39 -13.85 -2.02 25.12
N GLN A 40 -14.93 -2.33 24.42
CA GLN A 40 -15.99 -1.35 24.17
C GLN A 40 -17.37 -1.99 24.33
N ASN A 41 -18.22 -1.28 25.04
CA ASN A 41 -19.61 -1.59 25.32
C ASN A 41 -20.38 -1.95 24.05
N GLY A 42 -20.61 -3.22 23.80
CA GLY A 42 -21.66 -3.73 22.95
C GLY A 42 -21.57 -3.55 21.44
N ASN A 43 -20.72 -2.69 20.90
CA ASN A 43 -20.49 -2.55 19.47
C ASN A 43 -19.16 -3.21 19.09
N THR A 44 -19.24 -4.24 18.27
CA THR A 44 -18.10 -4.96 17.72
C THR A 44 -17.33 -4.01 16.79
N ILE A 45 -16.42 -3.22 17.34
CA ILE A 45 -15.34 -2.66 16.54
C ILE A 45 -14.47 -3.85 16.18
N LEU A 46 -14.20 -4.02 14.89
CA LEU A 46 -13.34 -5.08 14.39
C LEU A 46 -12.07 -5.10 15.24
N PRO A 47 -11.72 -6.23 15.86
CA PRO A 47 -10.56 -6.29 16.73
C PRO A 47 -9.35 -5.82 15.95
N GLN A 48 -8.56 -4.97 16.54
CA GLN A 48 -7.34 -4.50 15.92
C GLN A 48 -6.33 -5.64 15.81
N THR A 49 -6.00 -5.96 14.60
CA THR A 49 -5.45 -7.25 14.27
C THR A 49 -4.13 -7.13 13.56
N SER A 50 -3.75 -5.89 13.34
CA SER A 50 -2.43 -5.59 12.83
C SER A 50 -1.39 -5.95 13.88
N LEU A 51 -0.71 -7.05 13.67
CA LEU A 51 0.40 -7.45 14.55
C LEU A 51 1.55 -6.46 14.48
N ARG A 52 1.79 -5.84 13.32
CA ARG A 52 2.73 -4.76 13.03
C ARG A 52 3.85 -4.58 14.07
N PRO A 53 4.73 -5.58 14.29
CA PRO A 53 5.88 -5.47 15.20
C PRO A 53 6.78 -4.28 14.88
N ASP A 54 6.85 -3.86 13.61
CA ASP A 54 7.65 -2.74 13.14
C ASP A 54 7.14 -1.38 13.69
N LEU A 55 5.86 -1.23 13.98
CA LEU A 55 5.32 -0.02 14.58
C LEU A 55 5.74 0.19 16.04
N LYS A 56 6.16 -0.88 16.73
CA LYS A 56 6.63 -0.75 18.13
C LYS A 56 7.83 0.18 18.25
N GLN A 57 8.69 0.20 17.24
CA GLN A 57 9.91 1.02 17.21
C GLN A 57 9.67 2.45 16.73
N GLN A 58 8.49 2.76 16.19
CA GLN A 58 8.17 4.12 15.75
C GLN A 58 8.02 5.05 16.93
N LYS A 59 8.55 6.27 16.81
CA LYS A 59 8.47 7.29 17.87
C LYS A 59 7.02 7.67 18.14
N THR A 60 6.59 7.55 19.40
CA THR A 60 5.31 8.08 19.84
C THR A 60 5.43 9.60 19.96
N VAL A 61 4.64 10.35 19.19
CA VAL A 61 4.66 11.82 19.16
C VAL A 61 3.52 12.45 19.95
N ALA A 62 2.43 11.71 20.14
CA ALA A 62 1.33 12.12 21.01
C ALA A 62 0.58 10.89 21.55
N LYS A 63 -0.13 11.09 22.67
CA LYS A 63 -0.98 10.07 23.29
C LYS A 63 -2.30 10.71 23.69
N THR A 64 -3.39 9.99 23.46
CA THR A 64 -4.71 10.30 23.99
C THR A 64 -5.14 9.19 24.94
N SER A 65 -6.34 9.28 25.53
CA SER A 65 -6.92 8.17 26.30
C SER A 65 -7.10 6.91 25.46
N MET A 66 -7.39 7.04 24.16
CA MET A 66 -7.74 5.94 23.26
C MET A 66 -6.60 5.46 22.38
N VAL A 67 -5.70 6.35 21.94
CA VAL A 67 -4.70 6.02 20.94
C VAL A 67 -3.31 6.55 21.27
N ASN A 68 -2.28 5.83 20.85
CA ASN A 68 -0.92 6.32 20.69
C ASN A 68 -0.71 6.75 19.23
N ILE A 69 -0.23 7.97 19.02
CA ILE A 69 0.10 8.50 17.70
C ILE A 69 1.59 8.28 17.47
N LYS A 70 1.93 7.46 16.47
CA LYS A 70 3.31 7.14 16.13
C LYS A 70 3.69 7.81 14.81
N SER A 71 4.90 8.35 14.73
CA SER A 71 5.43 9.05 13.57
C SER A 71 6.27 8.12 12.70
N ASN A 72 5.93 8.04 11.41
CA ASN A 72 6.74 7.34 10.42
C ASN A 72 7.81 8.28 9.84
N GLN A 73 9.05 8.10 10.28
CA GLN A 73 10.19 8.88 9.79
C GLN A 73 10.56 8.55 8.33
N ASN A 74 10.06 7.42 7.80
CA ASN A 74 10.33 6.94 6.44
C ASN A 74 9.28 7.42 5.41
N SER A 75 8.24 8.11 5.84
CA SER A 75 7.21 8.65 4.95
C SER A 75 7.81 9.53 3.85
N LEU A 76 7.42 9.28 2.60
CA LEU A 76 7.66 10.18 1.49
C LEU A 76 6.61 11.29 1.47
N PRO A 77 6.93 12.48 0.95
CA PRO A 77 5.92 13.50 0.72
C PRO A 77 4.97 13.08 -0.41
N ILE A 78 3.78 13.68 -0.47
CA ILE A 78 2.78 13.40 -1.51
C ILE A 78 3.35 13.61 -2.92
N THR A 79 4.35 14.48 -3.05
CA THR A 79 5.01 14.81 -4.32
C THR A 79 6.51 14.88 -4.12
N PHE A 80 7.27 14.15 -4.94
CA PHE A 80 8.72 14.03 -4.82
C PHE A 80 9.39 13.73 -6.17
N GLY A 81 10.67 14.02 -6.26
CA GLY A 81 11.49 13.68 -7.43
C GLY A 81 11.77 12.19 -7.51
N ALA A 82 11.61 11.62 -8.71
CA ALA A 82 11.81 10.21 -8.99
C ALA A 82 12.45 10.00 -10.37
N SER A 83 12.78 8.77 -10.70
CA SER A 83 13.21 8.37 -12.04
C SER A 83 12.01 7.95 -12.89
N SER A 84 12.03 8.31 -14.16
CA SER A 84 11.03 7.91 -15.16
C SER A 84 11.02 6.42 -15.46
N GLN A 85 12.00 5.64 -14.99
CA GLN A 85 11.99 4.17 -15.09
C GLN A 85 10.69 3.55 -14.58
N VAL A 86 10.04 4.16 -13.59
CA VAL A 86 8.77 3.70 -13.03
C VAL A 86 7.63 3.69 -14.06
N LEU A 87 7.70 4.52 -15.10
CA LEU A 87 6.66 4.61 -16.14
C LEU A 87 6.63 3.36 -17.03
N ASN A 88 7.73 2.62 -17.11
CA ASN A 88 7.88 1.40 -17.89
C ASN A 88 7.66 0.14 -17.05
N LEU A 89 7.40 0.30 -15.75
CA LEU A 89 7.18 -0.84 -14.87
C LEU A 89 5.81 -1.45 -15.11
N THR A 90 5.80 -2.73 -15.47
CA THR A 90 4.60 -3.54 -15.62
C THR A 90 4.44 -4.47 -14.42
N HIS A 91 3.18 -4.71 -14.00
CA HIS A 91 2.89 -5.70 -12.97
C HIS A 91 2.91 -7.11 -13.60
N ASN A 92 4.03 -7.80 -13.45
CA ASN A 92 4.30 -9.12 -14.04
C ASN A 92 4.60 -10.22 -13.01
N THR A 93 4.34 -9.96 -11.73
CA THR A 93 4.60 -10.91 -10.65
C THR A 93 3.40 -11.06 -9.73
N LEU A 94 3.18 -12.29 -9.24
CA LEU A 94 2.17 -12.58 -8.21
C LEU A 94 2.69 -12.37 -6.78
N ASP A 95 3.99 -12.12 -6.63
CA ASP A 95 4.60 -11.81 -5.33
C ASP A 95 4.55 -10.30 -5.06
N PRO A 96 3.73 -9.87 -4.09
CA PRO A 96 3.58 -8.45 -3.79
C PRO A 96 4.86 -7.79 -3.26
N LEU A 97 5.74 -8.53 -2.58
CA LEU A 97 6.99 -7.98 -2.04
C LEU A 97 8.01 -7.75 -3.16
N SER A 98 8.09 -8.63 -4.13
CA SER A 98 8.88 -8.42 -5.34
C SER A 98 8.40 -7.19 -6.10
N TYR A 99 7.09 -7.02 -6.26
CA TYR A 99 6.53 -5.86 -6.95
C TYR A 99 6.77 -4.54 -6.19
N GLN A 100 6.61 -4.53 -4.86
CA GLN A 100 6.97 -3.39 -4.02
C GLN A 100 8.44 -3.01 -4.19
N SER A 101 9.32 -4.00 -4.24
CA SER A 101 10.75 -3.80 -4.48
C SER A 101 11.01 -3.14 -5.83
N GLN A 102 10.42 -3.67 -6.90
CA GLN A 102 10.56 -3.14 -8.26
C GLN A 102 10.06 -1.68 -8.35
N ILE A 103 8.89 -1.38 -7.74
CA ILE A 103 8.36 -0.02 -7.67
C ILE A 103 9.38 0.92 -7.01
N PHE A 104 9.85 0.57 -5.82
CA PHE A 104 10.68 1.46 -5.02
C PHE A 104 12.06 1.68 -5.64
N GLN A 105 12.63 0.63 -6.24
CA GLN A 105 13.90 0.70 -6.94
C GLN A 105 13.80 1.50 -8.25
N SER A 106 12.75 1.29 -9.04
CA SER A 106 12.52 2.05 -10.28
C SER A 106 12.32 3.53 -10.00
N LEU A 107 11.53 3.90 -8.98
CA LEU A 107 11.37 5.29 -8.55
C LEU A 107 12.72 5.92 -8.15
N ALA A 108 13.58 5.16 -7.47
CA ALA A 108 14.89 5.63 -7.03
C ALA A 108 15.95 5.61 -8.15
N GLY A 109 15.62 5.20 -9.36
CA GLY A 109 16.56 5.06 -10.47
C GLY A 109 17.64 3.99 -10.23
N ARG A 110 17.28 2.92 -9.52
CA ARG A 110 18.18 1.82 -9.16
C ARG A 110 17.88 0.57 -9.96
N ASN A 111 18.76 -0.41 -9.88
CA ASN A 111 18.56 -1.70 -10.52
C ASN A 111 17.35 -2.42 -9.88
N ILE A 112 16.29 -2.62 -10.66
CA ILE A 112 15.04 -3.28 -10.23
C ILE A 112 15.24 -4.76 -9.88
N ASN A 113 16.29 -5.41 -10.38
CA ASN A 113 16.63 -6.79 -10.06
C ASN A 113 17.28 -6.95 -8.68
N GLN A 114 17.72 -5.84 -8.06
CA GLN A 114 18.21 -5.87 -6.69
C GLN A 114 17.06 -5.78 -5.71
N SER A 115 16.54 -6.94 -5.28
CA SER A 115 15.37 -6.99 -4.40
C SER A 115 15.63 -6.32 -3.04
N LEU A 116 14.65 -5.54 -2.57
CA LEU A 116 14.59 -5.04 -1.20
C LEU A 116 14.20 -6.13 -0.20
N PHE A 117 13.55 -7.20 -0.65
CA PHE A 117 13.11 -8.29 0.19
C PHE A 117 13.88 -9.57 -0.17
N GLN A 118 14.48 -10.18 0.81
CA GLN A 118 15.28 -11.40 0.68
C GLN A 118 14.49 -12.58 1.23
N VAL A 119 14.29 -13.61 0.42
CA VAL A 119 13.63 -14.86 0.84
C VAL A 119 14.40 -15.47 2.00
N GLN A 120 13.66 -15.96 2.98
CA GLN A 120 14.18 -16.65 4.17
C GLN A 120 13.57 -18.03 4.27
N ASN A 121 14.28 -18.95 4.93
CA ASN A 121 13.80 -20.30 5.21
C ASN A 121 13.21 -20.36 6.62
N PHE A 122 12.27 -21.29 6.81
CA PHE A 122 11.83 -21.72 8.12
C PHE A 122 12.87 -22.71 8.69
N ASN A 123 13.16 -22.59 9.99
CA ASN A 123 14.11 -23.48 10.67
C ASN A 123 13.49 -24.85 11.00
N HIS A 124 12.21 -24.84 11.41
CA HIS A 124 11.46 -26.03 11.75
C HIS A 124 10.06 -26.00 11.17
N VAL A 125 9.54 -27.19 10.83
CA VAL A 125 8.17 -27.40 10.39
C VAL A 125 7.59 -28.57 11.14
N THR A 126 6.47 -28.37 11.82
CA THR A 126 5.75 -29.42 12.54
C THR A 126 4.39 -29.68 11.93
N PHE A 127 4.03 -30.93 11.75
CA PHE A 127 2.78 -31.35 11.11
C PHE A 127 1.89 -32.05 12.13
N GLY A 128 0.77 -31.45 12.52
CA GLY A 128 -0.25 -32.01 13.40
C GLY A 128 -1.43 -32.56 12.59
N ASN A 129 -1.66 -33.87 12.62
CA ASN A 129 -2.76 -34.54 11.92
C ASN A 129 -2.83 -34.27 10.40
N VAL A 130 -1.69 -33.96 9.77
CA VAL A 130 -1.55 -33.87 8.31
C VAL A 130 -0.34 -34.65 7.85
N GLN A 131 -0.27 -35.03 6.58
CA GLN A 131 0.91 -35.69 6.03
C GLN A 131 2.06 -34.69 5.94
N SER A 132 3.27 -35.12 6.29
CA SER A 132 4.48 -34.30 6.13
C SER A 132 4.81 -34.06 4.66
N ALA A 133 5.40 -32.91 4.37
CA ALA A 133 5.86 -32.56 3.04
C ALA A 133 7.20 -31.82 3.13
N VAL A 134 8.04 -31.95 2.11
CA VAL A 134 9.32 -31.23 2.01
C VAL A 134 9.09 -29.77 1.64
N GLN A 135 8.17 -29.53 0.71
CA GLN A 135 7.81 -28.20 0.27
C GLN A 135 6.49 -27.78 0.91
N ILE A 136 6.46 -26.59 1.49
CA ILE A 136 5.28 -26.03 2.16
C ILE A 136 4.43 -25.25 1.17
N THR A 137 5.00 -24.20 0.56
CA THR A 137 4.25 -23.37 -0.38
C THR A 137 3.86 -24.16 -1.64
N GLY A 138 2.63 -23.98 -2.09
CA GLY A 138 2.07 -24.72 -3.23
C GLY A 138 1.55 -26.12 -2.91
N THR A 139 1.79 -26.66 -1.69
CA THR A 139 1.33 -27.99 -1.28
C THR A 139 -0.09 -27.93 -0.72
N THR A 140 -0.92 -28.91 -1.06
CA THR A 140 -2.24 -29.15 -0.44
C THR A 140 -2.12 -30.18 0.65
N PHE A 141 -2.35 -29.77 1.88
CA PHE A 141 -2.38 -30.65 3.05
C PHE A 141 -3.79 -31.17 3.28
N LYS A 142 -3.91 -32.46 3.64
CA LYS A 142 -5.17 -33.13 3.98
C LYS A 142 -5.10 -33.64 5.42
N LYS A 143 -6.20 -33.51 6.15
CA LYS A 143 -6.33 -34.17 7.48
C LYS A 143 -6.20 -35.66 7.34
N ARG A 144 -5.40 -36.28 8.20
CA ARG A 144 -5.32 -37.76 8.32
C ARG A 144 -6.55 -38.31 8.99
N ASN A 145 -7.00 -37.66 10.07
CA ASN A 145 -8.24 -37.97 10.77
C ASN A 145 -9.14 -36.71 10.73
N LEU A 146 -10.34 -36.84 10.15
CA LEU A 146 -11.28 -35.74 9.98
C LEU A 146 -11.88 -35.22 11.29
N MET A 147 -11.93 -36.07 12.31
CA MET A 147 -12.53 -35.77 13.62
C MET A 147 -11.57 -35.03 14.57
N THR A 148 -10.30 -34.94 14.23
CA THR A 148 -9.30 -34.27 15.07
C THR A 148 -8.79 -32.97 14.43
N PRO A 149 -8.45 -31.94 15.23
CA PRO A 149 -7.81 -30.74 14.73
C PRO A 149 -6.54 -31.06 13.94
N ALA A 150 -6.24 -30.23 12.96
CA ALA A 150 -5.03 -30.35 12.15
C ALA A 150 -4.33 -29.01 12.04
N SER A 151 -2.99 -29.04 12.05
CA SER A 151 -2.18 -27.83 12.00
C SER A 151 -0.86 -28.04 11.25
N ILE A 152 -0.34 -26.93 10.73
CA ILE A 152 1.02 -26.81 10.22
C ILE A 152 1.67 -25.69 11.02
N GLU A 153 2.77 -25.98 11.68
CA GLU A 153 3.54 -25.01 12.46
C GLU A 153 4.86 -24.74 11.75
N LEU A 154 5.12 -23.47 11.49
CA LEU A 154 6.36 -22.97 10.89
C LEU A 154 7.11 -22.14 11.92
N GLU A 155 8.38 -22.43 12.13
CA GLU A 155 9.24 -21.67 13.02
C GLU A 155 10.44 -21.10 12.29
N PHE A 156 10.83 -19.88 12.64
CA PHE A 156 12.08 -19.29 12.21
C PHE A 156 12.68 -18.41 13.31
N THR A 157 13.99 -18.27 13.28
CA THR A 157 14.73 -17.39 14.19
C THR A 157 15.39 -16.27 13.40
N PRO A 158 14.92 -15.00 13.54
CA PRO A 158 15.53 -13.86 12.87
C PRO A 158 17.03 -13.77 13.15
N THR A 159 17.84 -13.65 12.10
CA THR A 159 19.30 -13.46 12.19
C THR A 159 19.69 -11.99 12.37
N THR A 160 18.74 -11.08 12.09
CA THR A 160 18.92 -9.63 12.18
C THR A 160 17.77 -8.96 12.92
N ASN A 161 17.92 -7.68 13.23
CA ASN A 161 16.83 -6.84 13.77
C ASN A 161 15.96 -6.21 12.69
N ASN A 162 16.12 -6.57 11.43
CA ASN A 162 15.29 -6.08 10.33
C ASN A 162 13.83 -6.55 10.46
N SER A 163 12.95 -5.96 9.66
CA SER A 163 11.58 -6.45 9.54
C SER A 163 11.49 -7.72 8.72
N TYR A 164 10.72 -8.68 9.19
CA TYR A 164 10.38 -9.92 8.48
C TYR A 164 8.90 -9.91 8.12
N TYR A 165 8.62 -10.35 6.92
CA TYR A 165 7.27 -10.36 6.35
C TYR A 165 6.93 -11.77 5.86
N LEU A 166 5.69 -12.16 6.08
CA LEU A 166 5.09 -13.38 5.56
C LEU A 166 4.13 -13.01 4.44
N THR A 167 4.18 -13.70 3.32
CA THR A 167 3.12 -13.65 2.31
C THR A 167 2.13 -14.77 2.55
N LEU A 168 0.86 -14.52 2.28
CA LEU A 168 -0.25 -15.46 2.46
C LEU A 168 -1.20 -15.33 1.28
N GLY A 169 -1.34 -16.40 0.49
CA GLY A 169 -2.34 -16.45 -0.57
C GLY A 169 -3.78 -16.51 -0.01
N ALA A 170 -4.75 -16.15 -0.84
CA ALA A 170 -6.16 -16.09 -0.45
C ALA A 170 -6.68 -17.41 0.13
N ASN A 171 -6.25 -18.55 -0.42
CA ASN A 171 -6.68 -19.84 0.10
C ASN A 171 -6.25 -20.03 1.56
N VAL A 172 -4.99 -19.78 1.88
CA VAL A 172 -4.46 -19.92 3.25
C VAL A 172 -5.17 -18.97 4.19
N LYS A 173 -5.29 -17.71 3.79
CA LYS A 173 -5.88 -16.64 4.61
C LYS A 173 -7.32 -16.96 5.00
N ASN A 174 -8.09 -17.53 4.09
CA ASN A 174 -9.51 -17.82 4.31
C ASN A 174 -9.78 -19.19 4.94
N ASN A 175 -8.94 -20.20 4.67
CA ASN A 175 -9.17 -21.59 5.08
C ASN A 175 -8.32 -22.07 6.27
N ALA A 176 -7.53 -21.17 6.87
CA ALA A 176 -6.81 -21.45 8.11
C ALA A 176 -7.10 -20.38 9.17
N THR A 177 -7.13 -20.78 10.43
CA THR A 177 -6.90 -19.86 11.54
C THR A 177 -5.40 -19.75 11.75
N ILE A 178 -4.89 -18.51 11.70
CA ILE A 178 -3.45 -18.26 11.76
C ILE A 178 -3.12 -17.58 13.08
N THR A 179 -2.12 -18.09 13.79
CA THR A 179 -1.58 -17.44 14.99
C THR A 179 -0.09 -17.17 14.81
N ILE A 180 0.38 -16.05 15.32
CA ILE A 180 1.79 -15.68 15.33
C ILE A 180 2.20 -15.40 16.77
N ASN A 181 3.08 -16.22 17.33
CA ASN A 181 3.45 -16.22 18.75
C ASN A 181 2.22 -16.21 19.67
N GLY A 182 1.24 -17.05 19.39
CA GLY A 182 0.01 -17.20 20.16
C GLY A 182 -1.05 -16.11 19.94
N LYS A 183 -0.77 -15.07 19.14
CA LYS A 183 -1.74 -14.03 18.81
C LYS A 183 -2.43 -14.35 17.49
N ALA A 184 -3.75 -14.35 17.50
CA ALA A 184 -4.53 -14.56 16.29
C ALA A 184 -4.27 -13.45 15.26
N LEU A 185 -4.07 -13.86 14.01
CA LEU A 185 -4.06 -12.96 12.87
C LEU A 185 -5.50 -12.81 12.38
N THR A 186 -6.07 -11.66 12.65
CA THR A 186 -7.40 -11.31 12.15
C THR A 186 -7.22 -10.17 11.16
N GLN A 187 -7.49 -10.41 9.90
CA GLN A 187 -7.46 -9.44 8.80
C GLN A 187 -8.74 -9.59 8.01
N TYR A 188 -9.05 -8.59 7.19
CA TYR A 188 -10.11 -8.74 6.19
C TYR A 188 -9.83 -9.92 5.28
N ASP A 189 -10.88 -10.63 4.88
CA ASP A 189 -10.78 -11.70 3.91
C ASP A 189 -10.26 -11.18 2.58
N THR A 190 -9.58 -12.05 1.85
CA THR A 190 -9.11 -11.75 0.51
C THR A 190 -9.56 -12.86 -0.43
N TYR A 191 -10.08 -12.49 -1.61
CA TYR A 191 -10.62 -13.48 -2.54
C TYR A 191 -9.59 -13.95 -3.55
N ARG A 192 -8.65 -13.09 -3.94
CA ARG A 192 -7.69 -13.33 -5.02
C ARG A 192 -6.27 -12.95 -4.68
N ASN A 193 -6.11 -11.92 -3.85
CA ASN A 193 -4.79 -11.33 -3.61
C ASN A 193 -3.99 -12.10 -2.59
N THR A 194 -2.68 -12.16 -2.82
CA THR A 194 -1.70 -12.53 -1.79
C THR A 194 -1.50 -11.33 -0.88
N VAL A 195 -1.72 -11.50 0.42
CA VAL A 195 -1.53 -10.47 1.42
C VAL A 195 -0.15 -10.58 2.08
N THR A 196 0.32 -9.48 2.66
CA THR A 196 1.57 -9.42 3.42
C THR A 196 1.31 -9.16 4.89
N VAL A 197 2.09 -9.78 5.76
CA VAL A 197 2.00 -9.62 7.23
C VAL A 197 3.39 -9.38 7.79
N ASN A 198 3.58 -8.35 8.61
CA ASN A 198 4.82 -8.17 9.35
C ASN A 198 4.85 -9.12 10.55
N VAL A 199 5.71 -10.11 10.55
CA VAL A 199 5.76 -11.17 11.57
C VAL A 199 6.84 -10.95 12.63
N ALA A 200 7.89 -10.19 12.31
CA ALA A 200 8.95 -9.87 13.26
C ALA A 200 9.63 -8.54 12.94
N ASN A 201 10.09 -7.87 13.97
CA ASN A 201 10.97 -6.70 13.91
C ASN A 201 11.71 -6.59 15.24
N HIS A 202 13.02 -6.26 15.23
CA HIS A 202 13.88 -6.24 16.43
C HIS A 202 13.77 -7.54 17.26
N ALA A 203 13.75 -8.68 16.55
CA ALA A 203 13.58 -9.99 17.15
C ALA A 203 14.77 -10.95 16.89
N LYS A 204 15.97 -10.39 16.66
CA LYS A 204 17.17 -11.21 16.45
C LYS A 204 17.34 -12.24 17.56
N GLY A 205 17.52 -13.50 17.18
CA GLY A 205 17.73 -14.63 18.11
C GLY A 205 16.47 -15.12 18.83
N LYS A 206 15.28 -14.53 18.59
CA LYS A 206 14.01 -14.97 19.19
C LYS A 206 13.25 -15.83 18.20
N THR A 207 12.87 -17.04 18.58
CA THR A 207 12.05 -17.91 17.73
C THR A 207 10.67 -17.30 17.53
N ILE A 208 10.25 -17.21 16.28
CA ILE A 208 8.91 -16.81 15.85
C ILE A 208 8.17 -18.05 15.38
N LYS A 209 7.02 -18.28 15.98
CA LYS A 209 6.17 -19.43 15.72
C LYS A 209 4.89 -19.00 15.00
N ILE A 210 4.60 -19.61 13.85
CA ILE A 210 3.42 -19.37 13.04
C ILE A 210 2.64 -20.65 12.90
N ILE A 211 1.39 -20.68 13.35
CA ILE A 211 0.55 -21.87 13.32
C ILE A 211 -0.62 -21.63 12.38
N PHE A 212 -0.80 -22.54 11.44
CA PHE A 212 -1.93 -22.63 10.53
C PHE A 212 -2.83 -23.78 10.98
N SER A 213 -3.95 -23.47 11.62
CA SER A 213 -4.96 -24.46 12.00
C SER A 213 -6.00 -24.59 10.89
N LEU A 214 -6.15 -25.79 10.35
CA LEU A 214 -7.04 -26.06 9.21
C LEU A 214 -8.51 -25.93 9.63
N LYS A 215 -9.25 -25.04 8.99
CA LYS A 215 -10.70 -24.92 9.14
C LYS A 215 -11.44 -26.08 8.47
N ASN A 216 -10.93 -26.53 7.31
CA ASN A 216 -11.53 -27.55 6.47
C ASN A 216 -10.71 -28.86 6.47
N SER A 217 -11.17 -29.89 5.76
CA SER A 217 -10.45 -31.18 5.59
C SER A 217 -9.15 -31.02 4.81
N THR A 218 -9.02 -29.96 4.03
CA THR A 218 -7.84 -29.64 3.22
C THR A 218 -7.44 -28.18 3.36
N LEU A 219 -6.15 -27.90 3.14
CA LEU A 219 -5.59 -26.55 3.06
C LEU A 219 -4.52 -26.51 1.97
N TRP A 220 -4.72 -25.66 0.98
CA TRP A 220 -3.68 -25.35 0.00
C TRP A 220 -2.81 -24.20 0.51
N MET A 221 -1.54 -24.48 0.79
CA MET A 221 -0.55 -23.49 1.26
C MET A 221 -0.09 -22.58 0.11
N GLN A 222 -1.02 -21.79 -0.39
CA GLN A 222 -0.82 -20.88 -1.52
C GLN A 222 0.05 -19.69 -1.12
N ASN A 223 1.16 -19.49 -1.81
CA ASN A 223 2.03 -18.30 -1.69
C ASN A 223 2.48 -18.00 -0.24
N VAL A 224 2.81 -19.04 0.53
CA VAL A 224 3.36 -18.89 1.89
C VAL A 224 4.87 -18.81 1.80
N SER A 225 5.42 -17.60 1.95
CA SER A 225 6.86 -17.36 1.87
C SER A 225 7.29 -16.32 2.90
N LEU A 226 8.48 -16.53 3.46
CA LEU A 226 9.08 -15.64 4.45
C LEU A 226 10.14 -14.75 3.79
N TYR A 227 10.11 -13.46 4.11
CA TYR A 227 11.04 -12.47 3.58
C TYR A 227 11.61 -11.59 4.68
N MET A 228 12.85 -11.16 4.51
CA MET A 228 13.50 -10.15 5.33
C MET A 228 13.70 -8.88 4.50
N LEU A 229 13.35 -7.72 5.03
CA LEU A 229 13.65 -6.43 4.41
C LEU A 229 15.14 -6.13 4.53
N ASN A 230 15.80 -5.89 3.41
CA ASN A 230 17.15 -5.33 3.38
C ASN A 230 17.09 -3.84 3.76
N GLN A 231 17.19 -3.56 5.06
CA GLN A 231 17.05 -2.21 5.60
C GLN A 231 18.07 -1.23 5.01
N LYS A 232 19.30 -1.69 4.72
CA LYS A 232 20.34 -0.86 4.12
C LYS A 232 19.97 -0.43 2.70
N ALA A 233 19.51 -1.36 1.86
CA ALA A 233 19.08 -1.07 0.49
C ALA A 233 17.83 -0.17 0.48
N PHE A 234 16.84 -0.46 1.34
CA PHE A 234 15.65 0.37 1.51
C PHE A 234 16.00 1.81 1.90
N ASN A 235 16.83 2.00 2.93
CA ASN A 235 17.25 3.32 3.39
C ASN A 235 18.02 4.09 2.31
N ALA A 236 18.85 3.41 1.51
CA ALA A 236 19.57 4.03 0.41
C ALA A 236 18.64 4.54 -0.70
N SER A 237 17.60 3.77 -1.07
CA SER A 237 16.60 4.20 -2.05
C SER A 237 15.71 5.32 -1.49
N LEU A 238 15.27 5.18 -0.23
CA LEU A 238 14.50 6.21 0.46
C LEU A 238 15.23 7.55 0.55
N LYS A 239 16.54 7.53 0.85
CA LYS A 239 17.38 8.73 0.86
C LYS A 239 17.36 9.43 -0.49
N THR A 240 17.48 8.68 -1.59
CA THR A 240 17.39 9.24 -2.96
C THR A 240 16.03 9.92 -3.19
N LEU A 241 14.93 9.26 -2.84
CA LEU A 241 13.57 9.79 -3.06
C LEU A 241 13.26 11.02 -2.19
N LYS A 242 13.86 11.10 -1.00
CA LYS A 242 13.68 12.26 -0.10
C LYS A 242 14.50 13.51 -0.47
N GLN A 243 15.40 13.42 -1.44
CA GLN A 243 16.28 14.56 -1.81
C GLN A 243 15.52 15.71 -2.47
N SER A 244 14.42 15.42 -3.16
CA SER A 244 13.70 16.38 -3.99
C SER A 244 12.22 16.41 -3.67
N PRO A 245 11.82 16.88 -2.47
CA PRO A 245 10.40 17.11 -2.18
C PRO A 245 9.91 18.35 -2.94
N LEU A 246 8.65 18.35 -3.37
CA LEU A 246 8.00 19.58 -3.81
C LEU A 246 7.79 20.48 -2.60
N LYS A 247 8.41 21.66 -2.60
CA LYS A 247 8.15 22.70 -1.60
C LYS A 247 6.87 23.44 -1.99
N VAL A 248 5.77 23.10 -1.36
CA VAL A 248 4.46 23.70 -1.62
C VAL A 248 4.49 25.16 -1.18
N THR A 249 4.18 26.07 -2.08
CA THR A 249 4.08 27.52 -1.81
C THR A 249 2.63 27.99 -1.70
N SER A 250 1.71 27.29 -2.32
CA SER A 250 0.27 27.56 -2.25
C SER A 250 -0.52 26.30 -2.53
N TYR A 251 -1.61 26.09 -1.80
CA TYR A 251 -2.55 25.01 -2.08
C TYR A 251 -3.99 25.47 -1.84
N GLY A 252 -4.92 24.76 -2.45
CA GLY A 252 -6.37 24.95 -2.30
C GLY A 252 -7.09 23.63 -2.59
N SER A 253 -8.40 23.65 -2.60
CA SER A 253 -9.24 22.45 -2.83
C SER A 253 -8.96 21.75 -4.17
N ASN A 254 -8.57 22.50 -5.19
CA ASN A 254 -8.34 21.98 -6.55
C ASN A 254 -7.01 22.45 -7.16
N ARG A 255 -6.08 23.01 -6.39
CA ARG A 255 -4.80 23.52 -6.92
C ARG A 255 -3.65 23.33 -5.96
N ILE A 256 -2.47 23.10 -6.53
CA ILE A 256 -1.19 22.99 -5.81
C ILE A 256 -0.15 23.77 -6.60
N LYS A 257 0.60 24.66 -5.94
CA LYS A 257 1.77 25.33 -6.53
C LYS A 257 2.98 25.08 -5.63
N GLY A 258 4.14 24.97 -6.24
CA GLY A 258 5.37 24.75 -5.48
C GLY A 258 6.62 24.85 -6.34
N THR A 259 7.75 24.62 -5.71
CA THR A 259 9.05 24.53 -6.35
C THR A 259 9.71 23.22 -6.02
N ILE A 260 10.42 22.66 -6.98
CA ILE A 260 11.19 21.43 -6.82
C ILE A 260 12.59 21.62 -7.39
N ASN A 261 13.56 20.85 -6.88
CA ASN A 261 14.91 20.79 -7.44
C ASN A 261 15.27 19.32 -7.66
N LEU A 262 15.03 18.82 -8.88
CA LEU A 262 15.38 17.45 -9.26
C LEU A 262 16.88 17.26 -9.31
N LYS A 263 17.36 16.19 -8.68
CA LYS A 263 18.77 15.81 -8.66
C LYS A 263 19.11 14.93 -9.86
N HIS A 264 20.39 14.75 -10.10
CA HIS A 264 20.87 13.82 -11.14
C HIS A 264 20.23 12.44 -10.99
N GLY A 265 19.74 11.87 -12.09
CA GLY A 265 18.98 10.62 -12.11
C GLY A 265 17.47 10.75 -11.78
N GLN A 266 17.01 11.98 -11.51
CA GLN A 266 15.58 12.29 -11.35
C GLN A 266 15.12 13.13 -12.54
N ASP A 267 14.12 12.64 -13.25
CA ASP A 267 13.55 13.26 -14.44
C ASP A 267 12.00 13.21 -14.43
N LEU A 268 11.45 12.97 -13.22
CA LEU A 268 10.03 12.84 -12.98
C LEU A 268 9.64 13.46 -11.64
N LEU A 269 8.58 14.26 -11.61
CA LEU A 269 7.85 14.55 -10.39
C LEU A 269 6.79 13.47 -10.20
N MET A 270 7.02 12.57 -9.26
CA MET A 270 6.07 11.54 -8.85
C MET A 270 5.10 12.11 -7.83
N THR A 271 3.84 11.72 -7.94
CA THR A 271 2.82 12.06 -6.94
C THR A 271 2.08 10.81 -6.47
N THR A 272 1.51 10.85 -5.27
CA THR A 272 0.52 9.87 -4.81
C THR A 272 -0.92 10.35 -5.05
N ILE A 273 -1.08 11.38 -5.88
CA ILE A 273 -2.38 11.87 -6.34
C ILE A 273 -2.84 10.97 -7.49
N PRO A 274 -4.08 10.47 -7.48
CA PRO A 274 -4.61 9.68 -8.58
C PRO A 274 -4.57 10.46 -9.91
N TYR A 275 -4.17 9.77 -10.98
CA TYR A 275 -4.21 10.32 -12.32
C TYR A 275 -5.66 10.49 -12.78
N ASP A 276 -5.97 11.67 -13.26
CA ASP A 276 -7.23 11.98 -13.92
C ASP A 276 -6.99 12.98 -15.07
N LYS A 277 -7.83 12.92 -16.11
CA LYS A 277 -7.73 13.82 -17.28
C LYS A 277 -8.03 15.28 -16.94
N GLY A 278 -8.70 15.55 -15.84
CA GLY A 278 -8.99 16.88 -15.33
C GLY A 278 -7.81 17.60 -14.73
N TRP A 279 -6.68 16.95 -14.52
CA TRP A 279 -5.46 17.61 -14.04
C TRP A 279 -4.76 18.39 -15.17
N HIS A 280 -4.58 19.68 -14.95
CA HIS A 280 -3.82 20.60 -15.80
C HIS A 280 -2.53 20.98 -15.08
N VAL A 281 -1.40 20.75 -15.72
CA VAL A 281 -0.07 20.95 -15.13
C VAL A 281 0.74 21.93 -15.95
N LYS A 282 1.41 22.86 -15.26
CA LYS A 282 2.42 23.74 -15.86
C LYS A 282 3.74 23.59 -15.10
N VAL A 283 4.82 23.45 -15.84
CA VAL A 283 6.20 23.48 -15.35
C VAL A 283 6.88 24.68 -15.99
N ASP A 284 7.39 25.60 -15.17
CA ASP A 284 8.01 26.86 -15.59
C ASP A 284 7.14 27.68 -16.58
N GLY A 285 5.82 27.66 -16.33
CA GLY A 285 4.83 28.35 -17.16
C GLY A 285 4.38 27.57 -18.41
N LYS A 286 5.08 26.53 -18.84
CA LYS A 286 4.75 25.70 -20.00
C LYS A 286 3.82 24.56 -19.61
N THR A 287 2.79 24.28 -20.41
CA THR A 287 1.89 23.14 -20.20
C THR A 287 2.62 21.83 -20.41
N VAL A 288 2.47 20.91 -19.48
CA VAL A 288 3.03 19.55 -19.52
C VAL A 288 1.90 18.55 -19.33
N THR A 289 1.85 17.52 -20.18
CA THR A 289 0.86 16.44 -20.07
C THR A 289 1.31 15.45 -19.00
N PRO A 290 0.54 15.28 -17.92
CA PRO A 290 0.84 14.25 -16.92
C PRO A 290 0.76 12.85 -17.53
N LYS A 291 1.55 11.94 -17.00
CA LYS A 291 1.52 10.50 -17.32
C LYS A 291 0.92 9.72 -16.15
N LYS A 292 0.35 8.56 -16.45
CA LYS A 292 -0.11 7.61 -15.43
C LYS A 292 1.04 6.69 -15.05
N ALA A 293 1.44 6.71 -13.78
CA ALA A 293 2.43 5.80 -13.22
C ALA A 293 1.74 4.72 -12.36
N LEU A 294 2.28 3.50 -12.37
CA LEU A 294 1.80 2.37 -11.56
C LEU A 294 0.29 2.11 -11.72
N GLY A 295 -0.25 2.39 -12.90
CA GLY A 295 -1.66 2.23 -13.20
C GLY A 295 -2.62 3.18 -12.47
N THR A 296 -2.14 4.02 -11.55
CA THR A 296 -3.01 4.80 -10.65
C THR A 296 -2.55 6.25 -10.47
N PHE A 297 -1.27 6.51 -10.25
CA PHE A 297 -0.78 7.81 -9.80
C PHE A 297 -0.42 8.75 -10.95
N MET A 298 -0.52 10.04 -10.69
CA MET A 298 -0.08 11.08 -11.62
C MET A 298 1.43 11.29 -11.50
N ALA A 299 2.12 11.32 -12.63
CA ALA A 299 3.53 11.61 -12.75
C ALA A 299 3.78 12.67 -13.83
N ILE A 300 4.69 13.59 -13.58
CA ILE A 300 4.92 14.75 -14.43
C ILE A 300 6.39 14.69 -14.89
N PRO A 301 6.64 14.41 -16.18
CA PRO A 301 7.98 14.45 -16.77
C PRO A 301 8.55 15.86 -16.70
N MET A 302 9.82 15.99 -16.28
CA MET A 302 10.54 17.26 -16.30
C MET A 302 12.05 17.02 -16.24
N SER A 303 12.84 17.97 -16.69
CA SER A 303 14.31 17.85 -16.66
C SER A 303 14.87 17.93 -15.24
N THR A 304 16.14 17.52 -15.08
CA THR A 304 16.90 17.78 -13.85
C THR A 304 17.06 19.28 -13.62
N GLY A 305 17.02 19.73 -12.37
CA GLY A 305 17.19 21.13 -12.00
C GLY A 305 16.04 21.71 -11.19
N LYS A 306 16.03 23.04 -11.08
CA LYS A 306 15.00 23.79 -10.34
C LYS A 306 13.83 24.10 -11.24
N HIS A 307 12.62 23.82 -10.78
CA HIS A 307 11.38 24.05 -11.50
C HIS A 307 10.31 24.68 -10.61
N LYS A 308 9.45 25.50 -11.22
CA LYS A 308 8.18 25.98 -10.64
C LYS A 308 7.05 25.12 -11.21
N VAL A 309 6.29 24.47 -10.33
CA VAL A 309 5.18 23.60 -10.71
C VAL A 309 3.86 24.21 -10.28
N SER A 310 2.89 24.18 -11.16
CA SER A 310 1.51 24.58 -10.88
C SER A 310 0.57 23.51 -11.42
N MET A 311 -0.26 22.95 -10.56
CA MET A 311 -1.25 21.94 -10.88
C MET A 311 -2.62 22.47 -10.47
N TYR A 312 -3.63 22.29 -11.32
CA TYR A 312 -5.03 22.57 -10.97
C TYR A 312 -5.94 21.53 -11.61
N TYR A 313 -7.03 21.27 -10.94
CA TYR A 313 -8.00 20.24 -11.34
C TYR A 313 -9.31 20.89 -11.76
N ILE A 314 -9.80 20.52 -12.94
CA ILE A 314 -11.16 20.82 -13.43
C ILE A 314 -11.80 19.47 -13.75
N PRO A 315 -12.92 19.09 -13.12
CA PRO A 315 -13.60 17.85 -13.45
C PRO A 315 -13.87 17.76 -14.97
N PRO A 316 -13.60 16.61 -15.59
CA PRO A 316 -13.95 16.39 -16.99
C PRO A 316 -15.43 16.70 -17.23
N TYR A 317 -15.71 17.32 -18.38
CA TYR A 317 -17.07 17.71 -18.78
C TYR A 317 -17.78 18.78 -17.92
N LEU A 318 -17.17 19.33 -16.88
CA LEU A 318 -17.77 20.40 -16.08
C LEU A 318 -18.14 21.61 -16.95
N ILE A 319 -17.23 22.03 -17.82
CA ILE A 319 -17.46 23.17 -18.72
C ILE A 319 -18.62 22.87 -19.69
N LEU A 320 -18.61 21.67 -20.29
CA LEU A 320 -19.66 21.23 -21.21
C LEU A 320 -21.02 21.14 -20.50
N GLY A 321 -21.07 20.51 -19.34
CA GLY A 321 -22.29 20.39 -18.55
C GLY A 321 -22.85 21.75 -18.13
N THR A 322 -21.97 22.67 -17.70
CA THR A 322 -22.36 24.05 -17.37
C THR A 322 -22.92 24.80 -18.60
N ALA A 323 -22.29 24.65 -19.75
CA ALA A 323 -22.75 25.28 -20.99
C ALA A 323 -24.15 24.77 -21.40
N ILE A 324 -24.35 23.45 -21.36
CA ILE A 324 -25.66 22.80 -21.64
C ILE A 324 -26.73 23.35 -20.66
N THR A 325 -26.41 23.40 -19.37
CA THR A 325 -27.33 23.90 -18.34
C THR A 325 -27.73 25.38 -18.61
N LEU A 326 -26.77 26.23 -18.92
CA LEU A 326 -27.02 27.64 -19.21
C LEU A 326 -27.85 27.80 -20.48
N ILE A 327 -27.58 27.05 -21.55
CA ILE A 327 -28.34 27.07 -22.79
C ILE A 327 -29.78 26.60 -22.52
N SER A 328 -29.96 25.51 -21.79
CA SER A 328 -31.30 24.98 -21.45
C SER A 328 -32.11 25.97 -20.61
N LEU A 329 -31.44 26.61 -19.64
CA LEU A 329 -32.07 27.66 -18.82
C LEU A 329 -32.51 28.86 -19.67
N GLY A 330 -31.63 29.33 -20.57
CA GLY A 330 -31.93 30.41 -21.51
C GLY A 330 -33.11 30.07 -22.43
N ALA A 331 -33.13 28.87 -23.01
CA ALA A 331 -34.22 28.38 -23.85
C ALA A 331 -35.55 28.31 -23.09
N SER A 332 -35.52 27.80 -21.85
CA SER A 332 -36.70 27.73 -20.99
C SER A 332 -37.27 29.12 -20.66
N LEU A 333 -36.41 30.04 -20.29
CA LEU A 333 -36.83 31.42 -20.02
C LEU A 333 -37.39 32.11 -21.28
N TRP A 334 -36.78 31.88 -22.43
CA TRP A 334 -37.29 32.40 -23.71
C TRP A 334 -38.66 31.81 -24.05
N TRP A 335 -38.84 30.49 -23.86
CA TRP A 335 -40.15 29.80 -24.08
C TRP A 335 -41.24 30.40 -23.20
N ILE A 336 -41.01 30.55 -21.90
CA ILE A 336 -41.97 31.12 -20.95
C ILE A 336 -42.36 32.56 -21.39
N ARG A 337 -41.38 33.38 -21.74
CA ARG A 337 -41.66 34.77 -22.18
C ARG A 337 -42.39 34.82 -23.51
N SER A 338 -42.10 33.97 -24.46
CA SER A 338 -42.77 33.90 -25.75
C SER A 338 -44.20 33.39 -25.65
N GLY A 339 -44.44 32.45 -24.71
CA GLY A 339 -45.79 31.93 -24.43
C GLY A 339 -46.71 32.95 -23.78
N THR A 340 -46.20 33.80 -22.90
CA THR A 340 -46.98 34.92 -22.31
C THR A 340 -47.33 36.00 -23.30
N ARG A 341 -46.52 36.29 -24.32
CA ARG A 341 -46.82 37.26 -25.39
C ARG A 341 -47.89 36.77 -26.39
N ARG A 342 -48.22 35.50 -26.48
CA ARG A 342 -49.24 34.94 -27.35
C ARG A 342 -50.63 34.88 -26.70
N ARG A 343 -50.76 35.22 -25.42
CA ARG A 343 -52.00 35.21 -24.66
C ARG A 343 -52.54 36.60 -24.33
N GLN A 344 -51.92 37.64 -24.83
CA GLN A 344 -52.45 39.02 -24.93
C GLN A 344 -52.80 39.33 -26.39
#